data_849ea539b320bae79a78ebb3414025bc
#
_entry.id   849ea539b320bae79a78ebb3414025bc
#
_cell.length_a   1.000
_cell.length_b   1.000
_cell.length_c   1.000
_cell.angle_alpha   90.00
_cell.angle_beta   90.00
_cell.angle_gamma   90.00
#
_symmetry.space_group_name_H-M   'P 1'
#
loop_
_entity.id
_entity.type
_entity.pdbx_description
1 polymer ?
#
loop_
_entity_poly.entity_id
_entity_poly.type
_entity_poly.pdbx_seq_one_letter_code
_entity_poly.pdbx_strand_id
1 'polypeptide(L)'
;MSQVVVVSGGGTGIGFATTRHFAQRGAQVAIVGRRADVLAHAAEQIGNAFPDAPGVAPLVADLAVPEQVEAIVRTLTARFPTVDAIVNAAGGHVLRQSPPDAYAGGLAGVARRWIDNFRKNTLSAALLTEALLPHLRQPGGRIVFLSSIAAFRGSGVGCYGASKAALHPYTADLAKALGPKGMTVNTVAPGFVADTAFFGAALSDAQRKDKVAESLNGRAGTPDDIANTIGWLASPDALHVTGQVIQVNGGAERSR
;
A
#
# COMPACT_ATOMS: atom_id res chain seq x y z
N MET A 1 -22.68 4.30 -10.86
CA MET A 1 -21.45 5.11 -11.07
C MET A 1 -20.28 4.18 -10.87
N SER A 2 -19.21 4.31 -11.66
CA SER A 2 -17.98 3.54 -11.47
C SER A 2 -17.31 3.94 -10.15
N GLN A 3 -16.71 2.98 -9.45
CA GLN A 3 -15.97 3.21 -8.21
C GLN A 3 -14.75 4.11 -8.47
N VAL A 4 -14.47 5.06 -7.59
CA VAL A 4 -13.26 5.90 -7.62
C VAL A 4 -12.27 5.40 -6.57
N VAL A 5 -11.08 4.98 -7.00
CA VAL A 5 -10.07 4.36 -6.13
C VAL A 5 -8.75 5.14 -6.22
N VAL A 6 -8.18 5.46 -5.07
CA VAL A 6 -6.84 6.08 -4.97
C VAL A 6 -5.85 5.04 -4.48
N VAL A 7 -4.79 4.77 -5.26
CA VAL A 7 -3.75 3.79 -4.91
C VAL A 7 -2.40 4.49 -4.79
N SER A 8 -1.90 4.64 -3.58
CA SER A 8 -0.52 5.09 -3.39
C SER A 8 0.47 3.97 -3.74
N GLY A 9 1.59 4.31 -4.37
CA GLY A 9 2.53 3.30 -4.88
C GLY A 9 1.98 2.49 -6.08
N GLY A 10 0.96 2.99 -6.77
CA GLY A 10 0.23 2.28 -7.83
C GLY A 10 1.03 1.95 -9.10
N GLY A 11 2.26 2.44 -9.21
CA GLY A 11 3.09 2.24 -10.40
C GLY A 11 3.90 0.94 -10.44
N THR A 12 4.02 0.19 -9.33
CA THR A 12 4.88 -1.01 -9.27
C THR A 12 4.35 -2.07 -8.30
N GLY A 13 4.75 -3.32 -8.52
CA GLY A 13 4.54 -4.44 -7.59
C GLY A 13 3.08 -4.60 -7.14
N ILE A 14 2.86 -4.68 -5.83
CA ILE A 14 1.50 -4.85 -5.24
C ILE A 14 0.59 -3.69 -5.61
N GLY A 15 1.09 -2.44 -5.58
CA GLY A 15 0.31 -1.26 -5.96
C GLY A 15 -0.13 -1.31 -7.42
N PHE A 16 0.75 -1.70 -8.34
CA PHE A 16 0.41 -1.87 -9.75
C PHE A 16 -0.64 -2.98 -9.97
N ALA A 17 -0.46 -4.15 -9.32
CA ALA A 17 -1.44 -5.23 -9.39
C ALA A 17 -2.80 -4.79 -8.83
N THR A 18 -2.81 -3.99 -7.74
CA THR A 18 -4.03 -3.40 -7.18
C THR A 18 -4.68 -2.42 -8.15
N THR A 19 -3.89 -1.55 -8.79
CA THR A 19 -4.38 -0.63 -9.83
C THR A 19 -5.04 -1.39 -10.98
N ARG A 20 -4.35 -2.42 -11.48
CA ARG A 20 -4.87 -3.31 -12.53
C ARG A 20 -6.16 -4.01 -12.10
N HIS A 21 -6.20 -4.52 -10.87
CA HIS A 21 -7.38 -5.20 -10.31
C HIS A 21 -8.64 -4.33 -10.35
N PHE A 22 -8.52 -3.04 -9.99
CA PHE A 22 -9.63 -2.11 -10.02
C PHE A 22 -9.97 -1.63 -11.44
N ALA A 23 -8.96 -1.32 -12.25
CA ALA A 23 -9.16 -0.83 -13.61
C ALA A 23 -9.91 -1.86 -14.48
N GLN A 24 -9.51 -3.13 -14.45
CA GLN A 24 -10.19 -4.20 -15.20
C GLN A 24 -11.65 -4.42 -14.78
N ARG A 25 -12.07 -3.89 -13.62
CA ARG A 25 -13.46 -3.92 -13.12
C ARG A 25 -14.22 -2.62 -13.37
N GLY A 26 -13.65 -1.74 -14.21
CA GLY A 26 -14.28 -0.50 -14.62
C GLY A 26 -14.22 0.62 -13.57
N ALA A 27 -13.35 0.51 -12.55
CA ALA A 27 -13.13 1.60 -11.61
C ALA A 27 -12.30 2.73 -12.24
N GLN A 28 -12.56 3.95 -11.83
CA GLN A 28 -11.69 5.10 -12.07
C GLN A 28 -10.56 5.07 -11.04
N VAL A 29 -9.32 4.91 -11.48
CA VAL A 29 -8.18 4.75 -10.58
C VAL A 29 -7.23 5.93 -10.69
N ALA A 30 -6.92 6.56 -9.56
CA ALA A 30 -5.81 7.50 -9.44
C ALA A 30 -4.63 6.80 -8.76
N ILE A 31 -3.44 6.89 -9.35
CA ILE A 31 -2.22 6.32 -8.79
C ILE A 31 -1.27 7.42 -8.35
N VAL A 32 -0.73 7.29 -7.14
CA VAL A 32 0.15 8.29 -6.55
C VAL A 32 1.55 7.72 -6.30
N GLY A 33 2.57 8.50 -6.64
CA GLY A 33 3.97 8.15 -6.39
C GLY A 33 4.93 9.27 -6.78
N ARG A 34 6.22 9.07 -6.52
CA ARG A 34 7.25 10.10 -6.73
C ARG A 34 7.84 10.14 -8.15
N ARG A 35 7.75 9.03 -8.90
CA ARG A 35 8.39 8.87 -10.20
C ARG A 35 7.35 9.02 -11.30
N ALA A 36 7.40 10.13 -12.02
CA ALA A 36 6.46 10.46 -13.07
C ALA A 36 6.45 9.44 -14.22
N ASP A 37 7.65 9.04 -14.65
CA ASP A 37 7.88 8.04 -15.71
C ASP A 37 7.26 6.68 -15.37
N VAL A 38 7.45 6.20 -14.14
CA VAL A 38 6.90 4.92 -13.67
C VAL A 38 5.38 4.94 -13.60
N LEU A 39 4.79 6.06 -13.14
CA LEU A 39 3.35 6.22 -13.07
C LEU A 39 2.73 6.32 -14.49
N ALA A 40 3.37 7.06 -15.39
CA ALA A 40 2.93 7.18 -16.78
C ALA A 40 2.96 5.82 -17.49
N HIS A 41 4.07 5.08 -17.35
CA HIS A 41 4.20 3.75 -17.91
C HIS A 41 3.16 2.77 -17.37
N ALA A 42 2.89 2.79 -16.06
CA ALA A 42 1.85 1.95 -15.46
C ALA A 42 0.46 2.29 -15.99
N ALA A 43 0.14 3.58 -16.15
CA ALA A 43 -1.12 4.02 -16.70
C ALA A 43 -1.28 3.57 -18.18
N GLU A 44 -0.22 3.68 -18.98
CA GLU A 44 -0.19 3.22 -20.37
C GLU A 44 -0.38 1.71 -20.48
N GLN A 45 0.36 0.92 -19.69
CA GLN A 45 0.23 -0.55 -19.68
C GLN A 45 -1.20 -1.00 -19.35
N ILE A 46 -1.83 -0.36 -18.37
CA ILE A 46 -3.21 -0.68 -17.97
C ILE A 46 -4.19 -0.24 -19.06
N GLY A 47 -4.03 0.96 -19.65
CA GLY A 47 -4.85 1.42 -20.75
C GLY A 47 -4.81 0.51 -21.97
N ASN A 48 -3.60 0.01 -22.32
CA ASN A 48 -3.43 -0.95 -23.42
C ASN A 48 -4.06 -2.32 -23.12
N ALA A 49 -3.98 -2.77 -21.85
CA ALA A 49 -4.56 -4.06 -21.45
C ALA A 49 -6.09 -4.03 -21.31
N PHE A 50 -6.67 -2.88 -20.99
CA PHE A 50 -8.10 -2.68 -20.74
C PHE A 50 -8.60 -1.40 -21.43
N PRO A 51 -8.70 -1.39 -22.77
CA PRO A 51 -9.05 -0.18 -23.54
C PRO A 51 -10.44 0.38 -23.23
N ASP A 52 -11.36 -0.47 -22.78
CA ASP A 52 -12.72 -0.07 -22.41
C ASP A 52 -12.81 0.44 -20.94
N ALA A 53 -11.74 0.32 -20.14
CA ALA A 53 -11.73 0.82 -18.78
C ALA A 53 -11.57 2.35 -18.75
N PRO A 54 -12.13 3.01 -17.72
CA PRO A 54 -11.80 4.42 -17.46
C PRO A 54 -10.28 4.55 -17.21
N GLY A 55 -9.57 5.34 -17.95
CA GLY A 55 -8.11 5.43 -17.84
C GLY A 55 -7.59 5.67 -16.41
N VAL A 56 -6.35 5.30 -16.15
CA VAL A 56 -5.67 5.52 -14.88
C VAL A 56 -5.07 6.92 -14.84
N ALA A 57 -5.33 7.66 -13.76
CA ALA A 57 -4.83 9.03 -13.56
C ALA A 57 -3.52 9.03 -12.72
N PRO A 58 -2.35 9.33 -13.31
CA PRO A 58 -1.10 9.44 -12.56
C PRO A 58 -1.01 10.79 -11.84
N LEU A 59 -0.66 10.77 -10.55
CA LEU A 59 -0.44 11.94 -9.71
C LEU A 59 0.94 11.84 -9.06
N VAL A 60 1.80 12.83 -9.32
CA VAL A 60 3.19 12.82 -8.82
C VAL A 60 3.26 13.57 -7.51
N ALA A 61 3.66 12.88 -6.43
CA ALA A 61 3.90 13.49 -5.12
C ALA A 61 4.79 12.63 -4.23
N ASP A 62 5.57 13.27 -3.36
CA ASP A 62 6.09 12.65 -2.15
C ASP A 62 5.02 12.77 -1.05
N LEU A 63 4.43 11.64 -0.71
CA LEU A 63 3.36 11.57 0.29
C LEU A 63 3.81 11.84 1.74
N ALA A 64 5.12 11.99 1.98
CA ALA A 64 5.66 12.45 3.25
C ALA A 64 5.86 13.98 3.32
N VAL A 65 5.37 14.72 2.31
CA VAL A 65 5.42 16.18 2.21
C VAL A 65 4.00 16.73 2.15
N PRO A 66 3.50 17.38 3.23
CA PRO A 66 2.10 17.82 3.34
C PRO A 66 1.62 18.65 2.15
N GLU A 67 2.41 19.63 1.71
CA GLU A 67 2.04 20.54 0.62
C GLU A 67 1.83 19.81 -0.71
N GLN A 68 2.61 18.74 -0.96
CA GLN A 68 2.45 17.91 -2.15
C GLN A 68 1.19 17.04 -2.05
N VAL A 69 0.88 16.51 -0.85
CA VAL A 69 -0.37 15.77 -0.60
C VAL A 69 -1.58 16.67 -0.83
N GLU A 70 -1.59 17.87 -0.27
CA GLU A 70 -2.67 18.84 -0.49
C GLU A 70 -2.84 19.19 -1.98
N ALA A 71 -1.74 19.37 -2.71
CA ALA A 71 -1.80 19.69 -4.12
C ALA A 71 -2.44 18.58 -4.96
N ILE A 72 -2.04 17.31 -4.73
CA ILE A 72 -2.65 16.19 -5.47
C ILE A 72 -4.09 15.96 -5.06
N VAL A 73 -4.45 16.17 -3.79
CA VAL A 73 -5.83 16.02 -3.32
C VAL A 73 -6.72 17.08 -3.99
N ARG A 74 -6.30 18.33 -4.08
CA ARG A 74 -7.03 19.38 -4.84
C ARG A 74 -7.23 18.97 -6.30
N THR A 75 -6.19 18.46 -6.96
CA THR A 75 -6.28 18.01 -8.37
C THR A 75 -7.24 16.82 -8.51
N LEU A 76 -7.16 15.85 -7.60
CA LEU A 76 -8.00 14.66 -7.59
C LEU A 76 -9.47 15.03 -7.38
N THR A 77 -9.76 15.85 -6.35
CA THR A 77 -11.13 16.17 -5.93
C THR A 77 -11.84 17.14 -6.88
N ALA A 78 -11.09 17.94 -7.63
CA ALA A 78 -11.65 18.71 -8.74
C ALA A 78 -12.22 17.81 -9.85
N ARG A 79 -11.62 16.64 -10.06
CA ARG A 79 -12.09 15.62 -11.03
C ARG A 79 -13.07 14.62 -10.42
N PHE A 80 -12.82 14.20 -9.20
CA PHE A 80 -13.58 13.20 -8.45
C PHE A 80 -13.91 13.73 -7.06
N PRO A 81 -15.05 14.43 -6.89
CA PRO A 81 -15.42 15.00 -5.60
C PRO A 81 -15.58 13.98 -4.47
N THR A 82 -15.85 12.72 -4.83
CA THR A 82 -16.01 11.60 -3.89
C THR A 82 -15.10 10.44 -4.27
N VAL A 83 -14.39 9.91 -3.28
CA VAL A 83 -13.52 8.73 -3.37
C VAL A 83 -14.20 7.55 -2.69
N ASP A 84 -14.21 6.38 -3.32
CA ASP A 84 -14.80 5.16 -2.76
C ASP A 84 -13.81 4.34 -1.94
N ALA A 85 -12.55 4.30 -2.40
CA ALA A 85 -11.52 3.54 -1.70
C ALA A 85 -10.15 4.23 -1.72
N ILE A 86 -9.45 4.16 -0.59
CA ILE A 86 -8.06 4.59 -0.45
C ILE A 86 -7.21 3.34 -0.15
N VAL A 87 -6.25 3.05 -1.02
CA VAL A 87 -5.30 1.95 -0.84
C VAL A 87 -3.91 2.52 -0.62
N ASN A 88 -3.42 2.40 0.60
CA ASN A 88 -2.11 2.87 1.02
C ASN A 88 -1.04 1.80 0.77
N ALA A 89 -0.63 1.62 -0.50
CA ALA A 89 0.37 0.63 -0.90
C ALA A 89 1.79 1.23 -1.07
N ALA A 90 1.94 2.55 -1.03
CA ALA A 90 3.26 3.18 -1.01
C ALA A 90 4.06 2.76 0.23
N GLY A 91 5.33 2.44 0.04
CA GLY A 91 6.20 2.04 1.12
C GLY A 91 7.47 1.35 0.63
N GLY A 92 8.24 0.83 1.57
CA GLY A 92 9.46 0.07 1.26
C GLY A 92 10.45 0.05 2.40
N HIS A 93 11.49 -0.76 2.23
CA HIS A 93 12.57 -0.92 3.19
C HIS A 93 13.76 -0.03 2.81
N VAL A 94 14.02 1.03 3.57
CA VAL A 94 15.01 2.05 3.17
C VAL A 94 16.41 1.48 2.94
N LEU A 95 16.89 0.53 3.76
CA LEU A 95 18.20 -0.09 3.57
C LEU A 95 18.34 -0.90 2.29
N ARG A 96 17.22 -1.41 1.73
CA ARG A 96 17.24 -2.18 0.49
C ARG A 96 17.15 -1.29 -0.75
N GLN A 97 16.76 -0.05 -0.56
CA GLN A 97 16.45 0.91 -1.62
C GLN A 97 17.38 2.13 -1.59
N SER A 98 18.41 2.09 -0.77
CA SER A 98 19.42 3.15 -0.63
C SER A 98 20.82 2.57 -0.81
N PRO A 99 21.83 3.40 -1.16
CA PRO A 99 23.22 2.98 -1.17
C PRO A 99 23.67 2.39 0.18
N PRO A 100 24.64 1.47 0.21
CA PRO A 100 25.05 0.77 1.44
C PRO A 100 25.50 1.69 2.58
N ASP A 101 26.07 2.83 2.26
CA ASP A 101 26.61 3.83 3.19
C ASP A 101 25.62 4.93 3.61
N ALA A 102 24.42 4.95 3.01
CA ALA A 102 23.41 6.00 3.24
C ALA A 102 23.06 6.20 4.73
N TYR A 103 23.19 5.17 5.52
CA TYR A 103 22.89 5.17 6.96
C TYR A 103 24.12 4.89 7.83
N ALA A 104 25.33 5.18 7.32
CA ALA A 104 26.55 5.18 8.10
C ALA A 104 26.55 6.32 9.15
N GLY A 105 27.51 6.27 10.11
CA GLY A 105 27.70 7.34 11.09
C GLY A 105 27.07 7.08 12.46
N GLY A 106 27.15 5.86 12.97
CA GLY A 106 26.78 5.52 14.34
C GLY A 106 25.31 5.82 14.66
N LEU A 107 25.05 6.42 15.83
CA LEU A 107 23.68 6.74 16.27
C LEU A 107 22.95 7.71 15.33
N ALA A 108 23.65 8.65 14.70
CA ALA A 108 23.06 9.56 13.72
C ALA A 108 22.55 8.80 12.48
N GLY A 109 23.27 7.80 11.99
CA GLY A 109 22.82 6.90 10.93
C GLY A 109 21.62 6.06 11.35
N VAL A 110 21.63 5.57 12.59
CA VAL A 110 20.46 4.84 13.15
C VAL A 110 19.23 5.75 13.19
N ALA A 111 19.35 6.98 13.71
CA ALA A 111 18.24 7.93 13.78
C ALA A 111 17.65 8.22 12.40
N ARG A 112 18.49 8.55 11.39
CA ARG A 112 18.04 8.77 10.01
C ARG A 112 17.28 7.57 9.46
N ARG A 113 17.81 6.36 9.63
CA ARG A 113 17.18 5.12 9.18
C ARG A 113 15.78 4.90 9.77
N TRP A 114 15.59 5.18 11.06
CA TRP A 114 14.30 5.09 11.72
C TRP A 114 13.33 6.13 11.17
N ILE A 115 13.73 7.40 11.13
CA ILE A 115 12.92 8.50 10.60
C ILE A 115 12.46 8.21 9.17
N ASP A 116 13.38 7.81 8.29
CA ASP A 116 13.08 7.58 6.89
C ASP A 116 12.13 6.38 6.67
N ASN A 117 12.24 5.31 7.49
CA ASN A 117 11.26 4.23 7.44
C ASN A 117 9.86 4.70 7.87
N PHE A 118 9.77 5.48 8.95
CA PHE A 118 8.48 6.03 9.40
C PHE A 118 7.90 7.02 8.38
N ARG A 119 8.70 7.92 7.83
CA ARG A 119 8.26 8.83 6.76
C ARG A 119 7.71 8.06 5.56
N LYS A 120 8.42 7.02 5.12
CA LYS A 120 8.10 6.26 3.92
C LYS A 120 6.89 5.34 4.08
N ASN A 121 6.69 4.74 5.25
CA ASN A 121 5.70 3.67 5.46
C ASN A 121 4.49 4.09 6.28
N THR A 122 4.66 5.02 7.22
CA THR A 122 3.62 5.44 8.17
C THR A 122 3.09 6.82 7.83
N LEU A 123 3.97 7.83 7.83
CA LEU A 123 3.57 9.22 7.61
C LEU A 123 2.93 9.41 6.23
N SER A 124 3.50 8.82 5.18
CA SER A 124 2.93 8.88 3.83
C SER A 124 1.51 8.33 3.74
N ALA A 125 1.24 7.23 4.46
CA ALA A 125 -0.10 6.63 4.52
C ALA A 125 -1.06 7.49 5.35
N ALA A 126 -0.60 8.02 6.48
CA ALA A 126 -1.40 8.89 7.34
C ALA A 126 -1.80 10.18 6.61
N LEU A 127 -0.83 10.91 6.03
CA LEU A 127 -1.11 12.18 5.36
C LEU A 127 -2.08 12.02 4.18
N LEU A 128 -1.90 11.00 3.34
CA LEU A 128 -2.83 10.75 2.24
C LEU A 128 -4.22 10.40 2.75
N THR A 129 -4.32 9.58 3.78
CA THR A 129 -5.60 9.18 4.37
C THR A 129 -6.31 10.38 4.97
N GLU A 130 -5.66 11.13 5.87
CA GLU A 130 -6.25 12.30 6.53
C GLU A 130 -6.73 13.36 5.52
N ALA A 131 -5.94 13.62 4.48
CA ALA A 131 -6.29 14.59 3.46
C ALA A 131 -7.49 14.15 2.59
N LEU A 132 -7.72 12.83 2.43
CA LEU A 132 -8.83 12.29 1.65
C LEU A 132 -10.07 11.94 2.50
N LEU A 133 -9.99 11.90 3.84
CA LEU A 133 -11.14 11.60 4.70
C LEU A 133 -12.37 12.46 4.42
N PRO A 134 -12.26 13.81 4.20
CA PRO A 134 -13.42 14.66 3.89
C PRO A 134 -14.11 14.31 2.57
N HIS A 135 -13.39 13.61 1.69
CA HIS A 135 -13.86 13.24 0.34
C HIS A 135 -14.21 11.76 0.24
N LEU A 136 -14.02 10.98 1.30
CA LEU A 136 -14.34 9.56 1.31
C LEU A 136 -15.86 9.36 1.36
N ARG A 137 -16.36 8.46 0.50
CA ARG A 137 -17.81 8.15 0.40
C ARG A 137 -18.40 7.79 1.76
N GLN A 138 -19.51 8.38 2.10
CA GLN A 138 -20.23 8.12 3.34
C GLN A 138 -21.73 7.95 3.07
N PRO A 139 -22.33 6.78 3.42
CA PRO A 139 -21.65 5.53 3.81
C PRO A 139 -20.94 4.84 2.63
N GLY A 140 -20.12 3.85 2.93
CA GLY A 140 -19.56 2.97 1.89
C GLY A 140 -18.08 3.16 1.60
N GLY A 141 -17.40 4.16 2.17
CA GLY A 141 -15.96 4.37 1.97
C GLY A 141 -15.10 3.24 2.55
N ARG A 142 -13.96 3.00 1.91
CA ARG A 142 -13.01 1.94 2.24
C ARG A 142 -11.59 2.48 2.39
N ILE A 143 -10.90 2.07 3.43
CA ILE A 143 -9.46 2.35 3.60
C ILE A 143 -8.73 1.03 3.81
N VAL A 144 -7.70 0.79 3.00
CA VAL A 144 -6.84 -0.37 3.13
C VAL A 144 -5.38 0.07 3.23
N PHE A 145 -4.74 -0.29 4.33
CA PHE A 145 -3.31 -0.09 4.52
C PHE A 145 -2.52 -1.33 4.13
N LEU A 146 -1.28 -1.13 3.65
CA LEU A 146 -0.35 -2.22 3.37
C LEU A 146 0.74 -2.25 4.45
N SER A 147 0.61 -3.21 5.38
CA SER A 147 1.59 -3.54 6.41
C SER A 147 2.61 -4.57 5.88
N SER A 148 3.07 -5.46 6.70
CA SER A 148 4.00 -6.56 6.38
C SER A 148 4.00 -7.61 7.49
N ILE A 149 4.33 -8.84 7.16
CA ILE A 149 4.69 -9.89 8.13
C ILE A 149 5.78 -9.41 9.11
N ALA A 150 6.66 -8.50 8.67
CA ALA A 150 7.70 -7.90 9.51
C ALA A 150 7.16 -7.10 10.71
N ALA A 151 5.91 -6.66 10.65
CA ALA A 151 5.24 -5.97 11.76
C ALA A 151 4.98 -6.90 12.97
N PHE A 152 4.94 -8.21 12.75
CA PHE A 152 4.68 -9.22 13.78
C PHE A 152 5.96 -9.88 14.28
N ARG A 153 6.90 -10.18 13.40
CA ARG A 153 8.10 -10.97 13.73
C ARG A 153 9.42 -10.24 13.48
N GLY A 154 9.36 -8.96 13.06
CA GLY A 154 10.54 -8.19 12.70
C GLY A 154 11.08 -8.51 11.30
N SER A 155 12.15 -7.80 10.91
CA SER A 155 12.79 -7.92 9.60
C SER A 155 14.32 -7.97 9.70
N GLY A 156 14.86 -8.17 10.90
CA GLY A 156 16.30 -8.13 11.20
C GLY A 156 16.83 -6.73 11.50
N VAL A 157 16.11 -5.66 11.22
CA VAL A 157 16.57 -4.26 11.41
C VAL A 157 15.55 -3.34 12.12
N GLY A 158 14.60 -3.89 12.84
CA GLY A 158 13.65 -3.18 13.72
C GLY A 158 12.82 -2.08 13.05
N CYS A 159 13.44 -1.04 12.49
CA CYS A 159 12.77 0.17 12.02
C CYS A 159 11.72 -0.05 10.91
N TYR A 160 11.94 -1.00 10.00
CA TYR A 160 10.94 -1.33 8.98
C TYR A 160 9.71 -2.00 9.60
N GLY A 161 9.93 -3.07 10.40
CA GLY A 161 8.84 -3.76 11.11
C GLY A 161 8.04 -2.80 11.99
N ALA A 162 8.72 -1.96 12.77
CA ALA A 162 8.10 -0.94 13.62
C ALA A 162 7.26 0.06 12.81
N SER A 163 7.78 0.56 11.68
CA SER A 163 7.03 1.49 10.83
C SER A 163 5.79 0.86 10.20
N LYS A 164 5.81 -0.44 9.91
CA LYS A 164 4.64 -1.18 9.41
C LYS A 164 3.66 -1.55 10.53
N ALA A 165 4.16 -1.85 11.73
CA ALA A 165 3.35 -2.12 12.91
C ALA A 165 2.53 -0.89 13.35
N ALA A 166 3.07 0.33 13.17
CA ALA A 166 2.38 1.57 13.50
C ALA A 166 1.03 1.75 12.75
N LEU A 167 0.85 1.09 11.62
CA LEU A 167 -0.41 1.11 10.88
C LEU A 167 -1.53 0.30 11.58
N HIS A 168 -1.20 -0.64 12.47
CA HIS A 168 -2.18 -1.51 13.11
C HIS A 168 -3.08 -0.74 14.09
N PRO A 169 -2.54 -0.01 15.12
CA PRO A 169 -3.37 0.81 15.99
C PRO A 169 -4.06 1.94 15.23
N TYR A 170 -3.41 2.55 14.22
CA TYR A 170 -4.05 3.56 13.38
C TYR A 170 -5.27 3.00 12.63
N THR A 171 -5.19 1.75 12.14
CA THR A 171 -6.33 1.05 11.54
C THR A 171 -7.48 0.90 12.54
N ALA A 172 -7.19 0.52 13.78
CA ALA A 172 -8.21 0.34 14.82
C ALA A 172 -8.87 1.68 15.21
N ASP A 173 -8.09 2.74 15.35
CA ASP A 173 -8.59 4.08 15.69
C ASP A 173 -9.49 4.62 14.57
N LEU A 174 -9.08 4.52 13.32
CA LEU A 174 -9.90 4.94 12.19
C LEU A 174 -11.16 4.06 12.05
N ALA A 175 -11.06 2.75 12.24
CA ALA A 175 -12.23 1.87 12.20
C ALA A 175 -13.26 2.24 13.28
N LYS A 176 -12.81 2.59 14.48
CA LYS A 176 -13.68 3.08 15.57
C LYS A 176 -14.35 4.40 15.21
N ALA A 177 -13.62 5.33 14.62
CA ALA A 177 -14.12 6.66 14.25
C ALA A 177 -15.07 6.65 13.05
N LEU A 178 -14.81 5.78 12.06
CA LEU A 178 -15.48 5.77 10.77
C LEU A 178 -16.55 4.68 10.65
N GLY A 179 -16.48 3.62 11.44
CA GLY A 179 -17.47 2.53 11.46
C GLY A 179 -18.90 3.01 11.66
N PRO A 180 -19.21 3.90 12.64
CA PRO A 180 -20.55 4.46 12.80
C PRO A 180 -21.07 5.24 11.59
N LYS A 181 -20.17 5.64 10.69
CA LYS A 181 -20.49 6.33 9.43
C LYS A 181 -20.62 5.36 8.23
N GLY A 182 -20.63 4.04 8.47
CA GLY A 182 -20.77 3.02 7.43
C GLY A 182 -19.52 2.82 6.55
N MET A 183 -18.34 3.16 7.06
CA MET A 183 -17.05 2.97 6.38
C MET A 183 -16.25 1.85 7.02
N THR A 184 -15.35 1.21 6.27
CA THR A 184 -14.45 0.19 6.82
C THR A 184 -12.98 0.57 6.64
N VAL A 185 -12.15 0.17 7.60
CA VAL A 185 -10.71 0.40 7.60
C VAL A 185 -10.02 -0.90 7.98
N ASN A 186 -9.15 -1.39 7.10
CA ASN A 186 -8.42 -2.64 7.33
C ASN A 186 -6.97 -2.51 6.88
N THR A 187 -6.14 -3.40 7.37
CA THR A 187 -4.74 -3.54 6.98
C THR A 187 -4.50 -4.93 6.37
N VAL A 188 -3.77 -4.98 5.27
CA VAL A 188 -3.24 -6.23 4.71
C VAL A 188 -1.76 -6.35 5.08
N ALA A 189 -1.34 -7.53 5.55
CA ALA A 189 0.04 -7.82 5.95
C ALA A 189 0.62 -8.96 5.08
N PRO A 190 1.29 -8.62 3.96
CA PRO A 190 1.90 -9.62 3.09
C PRO A 190 3.08 -10.32 3.74
N GLY A 191 3.32 -11.58 3.32
CA GLY A 191 4.55 -12.31 3.53
C GLY A 191 5.60 -12.03 2.44
N PHE A 192 6.32 -13.08 2.03
CA PHE A 192 7.19 -13.01 0.87
C PHE A 192 6.37 -12.96 -0.42
N VAL A 193 6.49 -11.86 -1.15
CA VAL A 193 5.85 -11.64 -2.46
C VAL A 193 6.94 -11.56 -3.51
N ALA A 194 6.91 -12.52 -4.45
CA ALA A 194 7.83 -12.55 -5.58
C ALA A 194 7.52 -11.40 -6.58
N ASP A 195 8.43 -11.21 -7.52
CA ASP A 195 8.27 -10.31 -8.68
C ASP A 195 7.95 -8.86 -8.28
N THR A 196 8.55 -8.42 -7.17
CA THR A 196 8.50 -7.03 -6.70
C THR A 196 9.90 -6.46 -6.55
N ALA A 197 10.05 -5.16 -6.76
CA ALA A 197 11.31 -4.43 -6.51
C ALA A 197 11.64 -4.27 -5.00
N PHE A 198 10.87 -4.88 -4.10
CA PHE A 198 11.01 -4.70 -2.66
C PHE A 198 12.35 -5.21 -2.12
N PHE A 199 12.88 -6.29 -2.68
CA PHE A 199 14.13 -6.89 -2.23
C PHE A 199 15.39 -6.23 -2.84
N GLY A 200 15.25 -5.23 -3.71
CA GLY A 200 16.37 -4.57 -4.40
C GLY A 200 17.05 -5.50 -5.41
N ALA A 201 18.37 -5.67 -5.29
CA ALA A 201 19.09 -6.66 -6.08
C ALA A 201 18.46 -8.05 -5.87
N ALA A 202 18.34 -8.82 -6.93
CA ALA A 202 17.67 -10.11 -6.91
C ALA A 202 18.18 -10.99 -5.76
N LEU A 203 17.24 -11.62 -5.02
CA LEU A 203 17.56 -12.65 -4.05
C LEU A 203 18.29 -13.80 -4.78
N SER A 204 19.31 -14.39 -4.17
CA SER A 204 19.85 -15.65 -4.65
C SER A 204 18.79 -16.76 -4.60
N ASP A 205 18.96 -17.79 -5.41
CA ASP A 205 18.03 -18.93 -5.46
C ASP A 205 17.89 -19.58 -4.06
N ALA A 206 18.99 -19.68 -3.30
CA ALA A 206 18.97 -20.19 -1.93
C ALA A 206 18.11 -19.30 -1.02
N GLN A 207 18.32 -17.97 -1.05
CA GLN A 207 17.52 -17.03 -0.25
C GLN A 207 16.03 -17.05 -0.67
N ARG A 208 15.75 -17.19 -1.96
CA ARG A 208 14.37 -17.35 -2.45
C ARG A 208 13.74 -18.63 -1.94
N LYS A 209 14.47 -19.73 -2.01
CA LYS A 209 14.03 -21.04 -1.49
C LYS A 209 13.73 -20.98 0.00
N ASP A 210 14.61 -20.36 0.79
CA ASP A 210 14.41 -20.19 2.24
C ASP A 210 13.13 -19.37 2.54
N LYS A 211 12.90 -18.27 1.76
CA LYS A 211 11.68 -17.48 1.91
C LYS A 211 10.41 -18.24 1.53
N VAL A 212 10.46 -19.06 0.50
CA VAL A 212 9.34 -19.93 0.12
C VAL A 212 9.08 -21.00 1.16
N ALA A 213 10.12 -21.59 1.75
CA ALA A 213 10.00 -22.60 2.78
C ALA A 213 9.32 -22.11 4.08
N GLU A 214 9.31 -20.79 4.31
CA GLU A 214 8.55 -20.18 5.42
C GLU A 214 7.03 -20.29 5.19
N SER A 215 6.57 -20.36 3.94
CA SER A 215 5.14 -20.40 3.58
C SER A 215 4.61 -21.84 3.67
N LEU A 216 3.57 -22.06 4.48
CA LEU A 216 2.97 -23.39 4.66
C LEU A 216 2.32 -23.94 3.38
N ASN A 217 1.87 -23.07 2.48
CA ASN A 217 1.33 -23.47 1.17
C ASN A 217 2.41 -23.73 0.12
N GLY A 218 3.70 -23.71 0.49
CA GLY A 218 4.83 -24.13 -0.35
C GLY A 218 5.17 -23.21 -1.53
N ARG A 219 4.62 -21.99 -1.58
CA ARG A 219 4.91 -21.04 -2.66
C ARG A 219 5.12 -19.60 -2.17
N ALA A 220 5.82 -18.82 -2.98
CA ALA A 220 5.82 -17.37 -2.81
C ALA A 220 4.41 -16.79 -3.08
N GLY A 221 4.07 -15.71 -2.39
CA GLY A 221 2.94 -14.87 -2.80
C GLY A 221 3.25 -14.15 -4.10
N THR A 222 2.20 -13.77 -4.83
CA THR A 222 2.26 -12.91 -6.00
C THR A 222 1.66 -11.54 -5.68
N PRO A 223 1.96 -10.48 -6.45
CA PRO A 223 1.26 -9.21 -6.31
C PRO A 223 -0.27 -9.34 -6.42
N ASP A 224 -0.75 -10.29 -7.23
CA ASP A 224 -2.18 -10.53 -7.42
C ASP A 224 -2.84 -11.20 -6.21
N ASP A 225 -2.15 -12.06 -5.48
CA ASP A 225 -2.68 -12.62 -4.22
C ASP A 225 -3.05 -11.48 -3.24
N ILE A 226 -2.20 -10.46 -3.17
CA ILE A 226 -2.42 -9.30 -2.31
C ILE A 226 -3.50 -8.38 -2.89
N ALA A 227 -3.44 -8.09 -4.20
CA ALA A 227 -4.40 -7.23 -4.87
C ALA A 227 -5.83 -7.77 -4.79
N ASN A 228 -6.02 -9.09 -4.89
CA ASN A 228 -7.32 -9.74 -4.75
C ASN A 228 -7.89 -9.57 -3.34
N THR A 229 -7.07 -9.71 -2.31
CA THR A 229 -7.49 -9.45 -0.92
C THR A 229 -7.85 -7.98 -0.71
N ILE A 230 -7.05 -7.05 -1.24
CA ILE A 230 -7.35 -5.61 -1.18
C ILE A 230 -8.68 -5.33 -1.91
N GLY A 231 -8.88 -5.90 -3.09
CA GLY A 231 -10.11 -5.74 -3.86
C GLY A 231 -11.35 -6.25 -3.13
N TRP A 232 -11.24 -7.41 -2.46
CA TRP A 232 -12.30 -7.92 -1.61
C TRP A 232 -12.59 -6.99 -0.43
N LEU A 233 -11.58 -6.52 0.30
CA LEU A 233 -11.76 -5.58 1.42
C LEU A 233 -12.37 -4.24 0.97
N ALA A 234 -12.13 -3.83 -0.26
CA ALA A 234 -12.69 -2.62 -0.85
C ALA A 234 -14.05 -2.83 -1.52
N SER A 235 -14.59 -4.06 -1.52
CA SER A 235 -15.88 -4.41 -2.11
C SER A 235 -17.02 -4.35 -1.08
N PRO A 236 -18.29 -4.40 -1.54
CA PRO A 236 -19.45 -4.56 -0.67
C PRO A 236 -19.46 -5.89 0.10
N ASP A 237 -18.78 -6.94 -0.40
CA ASP A 237 -18.78 -8.26 0.23
C ASP A 237 -18.01 -8.30 1.57
N ALA A 238 -17.18 -7.28 1.84
CA ALA A 238 -16.42 -7.12 3.08
C ALA A 238 -17.03 -6.10 4.07
N LEU A 239 -18.31 -5.79 3.96
CA LEU A 239 -18.97 -4.75 4.79
C LEU A 239 -18.87 -4.98 6.29
N HIS A 240 -18.78 -6.22 6.75
CA HIS A 240 -18.68 -6.56 8.16
C HIS A 240 -17.24 -6.80 8.62
N VAL A 241 -16.24 -6.44 7.77
CA VAL A 241 -14.82 -6.57 8.08
C VAL A 241 -14.23 -5.17 8.24
N THR A 242 -13.94 -4.79 9.48
CA THR A 242 -13.29 -3.50 9.80
C THR A 242 -12.41 -3.62 11.05
N GLY A 243 -11.37 -2.80 11.14
CA GLY A 243 -10.41 -2.82 12.23
C GLY A 243 -9.46 -4.01 12.21
N GLN A 244 -9.39 -4.77 11.11
CA GLN A 244 -8.65 -6.02 11.02
C GLN A 244 -7.27 -5.86 10.37
N VAL A 245 -6.33 -6.72 10.81
CA VAL A 245 -5.06 -6.93 10.12
C VAL A 245 -5.09 -8.31 9.47
N ILE A 246 -5.33 -8.34 8.16
CA ILE A 246 -5.46 -9.56 7.38
C ILE A 246 -4.08 -10.01 6.91
N GLN A 247 -3.62 -11.15 7.42
CA GLN A 247 -2.34 -11.72 7.02
C GLN A 247 -2.48 -12.50 5.70
N VAL A 248 -1.72 -12.07 4.66
CA VAL A 248 -1.69 -12.71 3.34
C VAL A 248 -0.26 -13.16 3.07
N ASN A 249 0.13 -14.27 3.70
CA ASN A 249 1.53 -14.70 3.80
C ASN A 249 1.73 -16.21 3.61
N GLY A 250 0.72 -16.94 3.11
CA GLY A 250 0.81 -18.39 2.90
C GLY A 250 0.95 -19.20 4.19
N GLY A 251 0.61 -18.61 5.35
CA GLY A 251 0.75 -19.25 6.67
C GLY A 251 2.14 -19.10 7.29
N ALA A 252 3.03 -18.29 6.71
CA ALA A 252 4.38 -18.04 7.24
C ALA A 252 4.38 -17.32 8.60
N GLU A 253 3.33 -16.58 8.90
CA GLU A 253 3.02 -16.03 10.23
C GLU A 253 1.54 -16.27 10.49
N ARG A 254 1.20 -16.65 11.71
CA ARG A 254 -0.16 -16.95 12.13
C ARG A 254 -0.58 -15.96 13.20
N SER A 255 -1.82 -15.52 13.11
CA SER A 255 -2.41 -14.59 14.10
C SER A 255 -2.21 -15.09 15.52
N ARG A 256 -1.84 -14.20 16.38
CA ARG A 256 -1.83 -14.38 17.83
C ARG A 256 -2.99 -13.60 18.42
#